data_08016c4c864ee2f4cdf4bbf236727e79
#
_entry.id   08016c4c864ee2f4cdf4bbf236727e79
#
_cell.length_a   1.000
_cell.length_b   1.000
_cell.length_c   1.000
_cell.angle_alpha   90.00
_cell.angle_beta   90.00
_cell.angle_gamma   90.00
#
_symmetry.space_group_name_H-M   'P 1'
#
loop_
_entity.id
_entity.type
_entity.pdbx_description
1 polymer ?
#
loop_
_entity_poly.entity_id
_entity_poly.type
_entity_poly.pdbx_seq_one_letter_code
_entity_poly.pdbx_strand_id
1 'polypeptide(L)'
;MNYFKKSIQSGLDEYYQILKTVLSTLNNSELFWRPSLQSNNIIFLVWHMGLVEDNLTNKILCKKDRIWITDKYYEKFPSLKNQTGFGFTLEELDNFPQMNIVWLMNYYDVVRKRTEQIIEKISQEDLASNYTFGQREVSGFWILGRIITEESQHLGQISYIRGLIRGLNY
;
A
#
# COMPACT_ATOMS: atom_id res chain seq x y z
N MET A 1 -18.04 18.13 -12.33
CA MET A 1 -17.49 17.49 -11.09
C MET A 1 -17.55 15.98 -11.26
N ASN A 2 -16.43 15.26 -11.14
CA ASN A 2 -16.43 13.80 -11.37
C ASN A 2 -16.69 13.06 -10.04
N TYR A 3 -17.92 12.62 -9.83
CA TYR A 3 -18.34 11.94 -8.58
C TYR A 3 -17.58 10.63 -8.34
N PHE A 4 -17.20 9.91 -9.41
CA PHE A 4 -16.39 8.70 -9.31
C PHE A 4 -15.03 9.00 -8.64
N LYS A 5 -14.31 10.02 -9.13
CA LYS A 5 -13.02 10.42 -8.55
C LYS A 5 -13.14 10.81 -7.07
N LYS A 6 -14.20 11.55 -6.72
CA LYS A 6 -14.47 11.91 -5.33
C LYS A 6 -14.74 10.73 -4.43
N SER A 7 -15.50 9.74 -4.91
CA SER A 7 -15.78 8.52 -4.15
C SER A 7 -14.49 7.73 -3.90
N ILE A 8 -13.62 7.61 -4.90
CA ILE A 8 -12.31 6.96 -4.75
C ILE A 8 -11.44 7.71 -3.73
N GLN A 9 -11.30 9.03 -3.87
CA GLN A 9 -10.51 9.86 -2.94
C GLN A 9 -11.03 9.73 -1.51
N SER A 10 -12.35 9.86 -1.30
CA SER A 10 -12.97 9.74 0.02
C SER A 10 -12.69 8.38 0.68
N GLY A 11 -12.78 7.28 -0.08
CA GLY A 11 -12.47 5.95 0.44
C GLY A 11 -10.99 5.78 0.79
N LEU A 12 -10.10 6.28 -0.06
CA LEU A 12 -8.65 6.23 0.20
C LEU A 12 -8.28 7.06 1.43
N ASP A 13 -8.86 8.26 1.59
CA ASP A 13 -8.63 9.11 2.74
C ASP A 13 -9.08 8.45 4.04
N GLU A 14 -10.26 7.85 4.05
CA GLU A 14 -10.79 7.15 5.22
C GLU A 14 -9.90 5.98 5.63
N TYR A 15 -9.55 5.09 4.71
CA TYR A 15 -8.66 3.96 5.00
C TYR A 15 -7.31 4.41 5.52
N TYR A 16 -6.76 5.49 4.96
CA TYR A 16 -5.48 6.02 5.38
C TYR A 16 -5.51 6.63 6.79
N GLN A 17 -6.59 7.33 7.15
CA GLN A 17 -6.78 7.86 8.51
C GLN A 17 -6.95 6.72 9.53
N ILE A 18 -7.72 5.68 9.18
CA ILE A 18 -7.87 4.49 10.03
C ILE A 18 -6.51 3.80 10.22
N LEU A 19 -5.73 3.62 9.16
CA LEU A 19 -4.39 3.06 9.24
C LEU A 19 -3.50 3.83 10.22
N LYS A 20 -3.43 5.16 10.10
CA LYS A 20 -2.66 6.03 11.01
C LYS A 20 -3.12 5.87 12.46
N THR A 21 -4.43 5.82 12.68
CA THR A 21 -5.00 5.63 14.01
C THR A 21 -4.61 4.29 14.61
N VAL A 22 -4.72 3.21 13.85
CA VAL A 22 -4.33 1.86 14.30
C VAL A 22 -2.83 1.81 14.64
N LEU A 23 -1.98 2.34 13.75
CA LEU A 23 -0.53 2.33 13.94
C LEU A 23 -0.09 3.15 15.15
N SER A 24 -0.78 4.27 15.47
CA SER A 24 -0.45 5.13 16.61
C SER A 24 -0.64 4.44 17.97
N THR A 25 -1.41 3.35 18.01
CA THR A 25 -1.67 2.59 19.25
C THR A 25 -0.64 1.50 19.51
N LEU A 26 0.27 1.23 18.57
CA LEU A 26 1.18 0.08 18.59
C LEU A 26 2.63 0.51 18.85
N ASN A 27 3.32 -0.28 19.64
CA ASN A 27 4.78 -0.13 19.82
C ASN A 27 5.56 -0.97 18.79
N ASN A 28 6.89 -0.78 18.79
CA ASN A 28 7.74 -1.38 17.77
C ASN A 28 7.72 -2.93 17.78
N SER A 29 7.69 -3.56 18.95
CA SER A 29 7.64 -5.03 19.03
C SER A 29 6.32 -5.60 18.50
N GLU A 30 5.22 -4.88 18.70
CA GLU A 30 3.89 -5.26 18.23
C GLU A 30 3.77 -5.13 16.71
N LEU A 31 4.44 -4.15 16.10
CA LEU A 31 4.47 -3.98 14.64
C LEU A 31 5.15 -5.15 13.91
N PHE A 32 6.11 -5.82 14.57
CA PHE A 32 6.82 -6.99 14.03
C PHE A 32 6.21 -8.33 14.47
N TRP A 33 5.22 -8.31 15.37
CA TRP A 33 4.57 -9.52 15.83
C TRP A 33 3.76 -10.19 14.70
N ARG A 34 3.82 -11.51 14.64
CA ARG A 34 3.08 -12.33 13.66
C ARG A 34 2.12 -13.26 14.39
N PRO A 35 0.85 -13.38 13.97
CA PRO A 35 -0.11 -14.33 14.53
C PRO A 35 0.35 -15.78 14.47
N SER A 36 1.11 -16.13 13.43
CA SER A 36 1.79 -17.41 13.27
C SER A 36 3.07 -17.22 12.46
N LEU A 37 3.93 -18.24 12.42
CA LEU A 37 5.14 -18.20 11.57
C LEU A 37 4.83 -18.02 10.09
N GLN A 38 3.63 -18.39 9.65
CA GLN A 38 3.19 -18.28 8.25
C GLN A 38 2.38 -17.00 7.97
N SER A 39 2.27 -16.10 8.95
CA SER A 39 1.48 -14.86 8.81
C SER A 39 2.38 -13.67 8.56
N ASN A 40 1.86 -12.66 7.85
CA ASN A 40 2.50 -11.37 7.74
C ASN A 40 2.48 -10.63 9.08
N ASN A 41 3.43 -9.74 9.29
CA ASN A 41 3.38 -8.73 10.33
C ASN A 41 2.89 -7.38 9.79
N ILE A 42 2.61 -6.43 10.69
CA ILE A 42 2.07 -5.13 10.31
C ILE A 42 3.06 -4.32 9.46
N ILE A 43 4.35 -4.35 9.76
CA ILE A 43 5.37 -3.62 8.98
C ILE A 43 5.40 -4.09 7.52
N PHE A 44 5.37 -5.41 7.30
CA PHE A 44 5.28 -5.97 5.95
C PHE A 44 4.01 -5.50 5.22
N LEU A 45 2.86 -5.55 5.88
CA LEU A 45 1.58 -5.13 5.29
C LEU A 45 1.59 -3.65 4.89
N VAL A 46 2.08 -2.76 5.76
CA VAL A 46 2.18 -1.32 5.45
C VAL A 46 3.14 -1.06 4.31
N TRP A 47 4.30 -1.74 4.28
CA TRP A 47 5.24 -1.64 3.17
C TRP A 47 4.61 -2.12 1.85
N HIS A 48 3.91 -3.26 1.88
CA HIS A 48 3.24 -3.81 0.72
C HIS A 48 2.15 -2.86 0.19
N MET A 49 1.29 -2.32 1.06
CA MET A 49 0.26 -1.34 0.69
C MET A 49 0.86 -0.15 -0.04
N GLY A 50 1.87 0.50 0.53
CA GLY A 50 2.53 1.64 -0.09
C GLY A 50 3.16 1.30 -1.45
N LEU A 51 3.81 0.13 -1.57
CA LEU A 51 4.40 -0.30 -2.84
C LEU A 51 3.38 -0.70 -3.91
N VAL A 52 2.27 -1.32 -3.52
CA VAL A 52 1.20 -1.68 -4.47
C VAL A 52 0.53 -0.42 -4.99
N GLU A 53 0.22 0.55 -4.13
CA GLU A 53 -0.33 1.83 -4.56
C GLU A 53 0.63 2.57 -5.51
N ASP A 54 1.92 2.65 -5.18
CA ASP A 54 2.95 3.24 -6.04
C ASP A 54 3.07 2.52 -7.39
N ASN A 55 3.02 1.18 -7.37
CA ASN A 55 3.07 0.39 -8.59
C ASN A 55 1.84 0.60 -9.49
N LEU A 56 0.64 0.58 -8.90
CA LEU A 56 -0.61 0.76 -9.64
C LEU A 56 -0.72 2.17 -10.24
N THR A 57 -0.38 3.20 -9.47
CA THR A 57 -0.54 4.60 -9.90
C THR A 57 0.62 5.08 -10.77
N ASN A 58 1.86 4.97 -10.31
CA ASN A 58 3.00 5.51 -11.04
C ASN A 58 3.42 4.58 -12.17
N LYS A 59 3.66 3.29 -11.89
CA LYS A 59 4.22 2.39 -12.91
C LYS A 59 3.20 1.98 -13.96
N ILE A 60 2.00 1.58 -13.56
CA ILE A 60 1.01 1.04 -14.48
C ILE A 60 0.19 2.17 -15.10
N LEU A 61 -0.52 2.97 -14.29
CA LEU A 61 -1.42 3.99 -14.80
C LEU A 61 -0.70 5.14 -15.49
N CYS A 62 0.39 5.65 -14.88
CA CYS A 62 1.16 6.78 -15.43
C CYS A 62 2.34 6.36 -16.31
N LYS A 63 2.67 5.06 -16.41
CA LYS A 63 3.83 4.53 -17.16
C LYS A 63 5.16 5.18 -16.78
N LYS A 64 5.36 5.47 -15.48
CA LYS A 64 6.57 6.07 -14.89
C LYS A 64 7.18 5.10 -13.90
N ASP A 65 8.43 5.33 -13.50
CA ASP A 65 9.02 4.56 -12.42
C ASP A 65 8.32 4.86 -11.09
N ARG A 66 8.32 3.87 -10.20
CA ARG A 66 7.80 4.00 -8.84
C ARG A 66 8.60 5.06 -8.06
N ILE A 67 7.95 5.76 -7.15
CA ILE A 67 8.58 6.66 -6.17
C ILE A 67 9.65 5.92 -5.36
N TRP A 68 9.39 4.63 -5.02
CA TRP A 68 10.36 3.73 -4.40
C TRP A 68 11.72 3.75 -5.11
N ILE A 69 11.73 3.88 -6.44
CA ILE A 69 12.94 3.90 -7.27
C ILE A 69 13.45 5.33 -7.49
N THR A 70 12.57 6.26 -7.92
CA THR A 70 12.98 7.63 -8.29
C THR A 70 13.54 8.43 -7.13
N ASP A 71 12.94 8.25 -5.94
CA ASP A 71 13.32 8.96 -4.72
C ASP A 71 14.26 8.11 -3.85
N LYS A 72 14.76 7.00 -4.42
CA LYS A 72 15.82 6.15 -3.86
C LYS A 72 15.48 5.52 -2.49
N TYR A 73 14.21 5.32 -2.18
CA TYR A 73 13.82 4.64 -0.93
C TYR A 73 14.42 3.23 -0.82
N TYR A 74 14.58 2.53 -1.96
CA TYR A 74 15.17 1.19 -2.03
C TYR A 74 16.63 1.14 -1.56
N GLU A 75 17.38 2.25 -1.59
CA GLU A 75 18.81 2.23 -1.20
C GLU A 75 19.01 1.80 0.25
N LYS A 76 18.02 2.06 1.12
CA LYS A 76 18.03 1.60 2.50
C LYS A 76 17.76 0.09 2.63
N PHE A 77 17.08 -0.51 1.63
CA PHE A 77 16.71 -1.91 1.59
C PHE A 77 16.89 -2.48 0.17
N PRO A 78 18.14 -2.65 -0.31
CA PRO A 78 18.43 -2.99 -1.71
C PRO A 78 17.81 -4.31 -2.18
N SER A 79 17.63 -5.30 -1.31
CA SER A 79 16.97 -6.57 -1.60
C SER A 79 15.51 -6.39 -2.02
N LEU A 80 14.86 -5.30 -1.60
CA LEU A 80 13.47 -5.00 -1.91
C LEU A 80 13.29 -4.09 -3.13
N LYS A 81 14.36 -3.73 -3.84
CA LYS A 81 14.32 -2.78 -4.96
C LYS A 81 13.21 -3.10 -5.98
N ASN A 82 13.13 -4.36 -6.39
CA ASN A 82 12.21 -4.80 -7.43
C ASN A 82 10.97 -5.53 -6.90
N GLN A 83 10.88 -5.69 -5.58
CA GLN A 83 9.80 -6.42 -4.94
C GLN A 83 8.54 -5.57 -4.79
N THR A 84 7.40 -6.24 -4.60
CA THR A 84 6.12 -5.64 -4.21
C THR A 84 5.47 -6.38 -3.03
N GLY A 85 6.09 -7.48 -2.59
CA GLY A 85 5.56 -8.34 -1.53
C GLY A 85 4.55 -9.39 -2.02
N PHE A 86 4.20 -9.38 -3.30
CA PHE A 86 3.30 -10.40 -3.85
C PHE A 86 4.03 -11.73 -4.00
N GLY A 87 3.44 -12.79 -3.42
CA GLY A 87 3.97 -14.15 -3.53
C GLY A 87 5.24 -14.42 -2.73
N PHE A 88 5.52 -13.64 -1.67
CA PHE A 88 6.64 -13.91 -0.77
C PHE A 88 6.56 -15.30 -0.16
N THR A 89 7.68 -16.00 -0.19
CA THR A 89 7.90 -17.25 0.55
C THR A 89 8.07 -16.98 2.04
N LEU A 90 7.99 -18.06 2.85
CA LEU A 90 8.30 -17.93 4.30
C LEU A 90 9.73 -17.44 4.53
N GLU A 91 10.69 -17.93 3.76
CA GLU A 91 12.08 -17.51 3.85
C GLU A 91 12.25 -16.01 3.57
N GLU A 92 11.60 -15.49 2.53
CA GLU A 92 11.62 -14.06 2.23
C GLU A 92 10.95 -13.22 3.33
N LEU A 93 9.87 -13.73 3.92
CA LEU A 93 9.19 -13.07 5.03
C LEU A 93 10.02 -13.10 6.31
N ASP A 94 10.72 -14.21 6.60
CA ASP A 94 11.61 -14.33 7.77
C ASP A 94 12.84 -13.43 7.64
N ASN A 95 13.32 -13.23 6.41
CA ASN A 95 14.43 -12.33 6.09
C ASN A 95 13.96 -10.89 5.77
N PHE A 96 12.67 -10.57 5.96
CA PHE A 96 12.17 -9.23 5.70
C PHE A 96 12.82 -8.21 6.65
N PRO A 97 13.39 -7.10 6.12
CA PRO A 97 14.18 -6.19 6.92
C PRO A 97 13.33 -5.45 7.96
N GLN A 98 13.96 -5.15 9.09
CA GLN A 98 13.35 -4.32 10.13
C GLN A 98 13.28 -2.86 9.66
N MET A 99 12.07 -2.40 9.34
CA MET A 99 11.81 -1.03 8.92
C MET A 99 11.28 -0.19 10.06
N ASN A 100 11.75 1.05 10.15
CA ASN A 100 11.14 2.02 11.05
C ASN A 100 9.79 2.46 10.50
N ILE A 101 8.73 2.38 11.31
CA ILE A 101 7.36 2.70 10.87
C ILE A 101 7.21 4.17 10.45
N VAL A 102 7.87 5.11 11.13
CA VAL A 102 7.79 6.54 10.78
C VAL A 102 8.41 6.79 9.41
N TRP A 103 9.56 6.17 9.13
CA TRP A 103 10.20 6.25 7.82
C TRP A 103 9.32 5.62 6.73
N LEU A 104 8.71 4.48 7.01
CA LEU A 104 7.84 3.78 6.08
C LEU A 104 6.56 4.59 5.78
N MET A 105 5.95 5.18 6.80
CA MET A 105 4.80 6.06 6.63
C MET A 105 5.15 7.34 5.86
N ASN A 106 6.36 7.89 6.02
CA ASN A 106 6.82 9.02 5.20
C ASN A 106 6.89 8.66 3.70
N TYR A 107 7.37 7.46 3.36
CA TYR A 107 7.29 6.95 1.99
C TYR A 107 5.84 6.86 1.52
N TYR A 108 4.98 6.26 2.34
CA TYR A 108 3.57 6.08 1.99
C TYR A 108 2.82 7.43 1.85
N ASP A 109 3.12 8.43 2.70
CA ASP A 109 2.58 9.80 2.56
C ASP A 109 2.94 10.42 1.19
N VAL A 110 4.18 10.22 0.71
CA VAL A 110 4.61 10.71 -0.61
C VAL A 110 3.85 10.00 -1.73
N VAL A 111 3.70 8.68 -1.65
CA VAL A 111 2.92 7.88 -2.60
C VAL A 111 1.47 8.34 -2.61
N ARG A 112 0.82 8.45 -1.47
CA ARG A 112 -0.58 8.88 -1.32
C ARG A 112 -0.81 10.26 -1.95
N LYS A 113 0.03 11.23 -1.62
CA LYS A 113 -0.05 12.57 -2.20
C LYS A 113 0.07 12.55 -3.73
N ARG A 114 0.92 11.69 -4.27
CA ARG A 114 1.04 11.51 -5.72
C ARG A 114 -0.21 10.86 -6.31
N THR A 115 -0.77 9.85 -5.66
CA THR A 115 -2.02 9.20 -6.06
C THR A 115 -3.18 10.19 -6.14
N GLU A 116 -3.34 11.04 -5.14
CA GLU A 116 -4.36 12.11 -5.11
C GLU A 116 -4.23 13.04 -6.33
N GLN A 117 -2.99 13.50 -6.63
CA GLN A 117 -2.70 14.33 -7.78
C GLN A 117 -3.02 13.64 -9.12
N ILE A 118 -2.76 12.34 -9.21
CA ILE A 118 -3.08 11.53 -10.39
C ILE A 118 -4.59 11.43 -10.55
N ILE A 119 -5.33 11.08 -9.49
CA ILE A 119 -6.78 10.96 -9.51
C ILE A 119 -7.44 12.30 -9.91
N GLU A 120 -6.93 13.42 -9.40
CA GLU A 120 -7.45 14.73 -9.74
C GLU A 120 -7.33 15.01 -11.24
N LYS A 121 -6.18 14.69 -11.85
CA LYS A 121 -5.82 15.08 -13.22
C LYS A 121 -6.20 14.06 -14.30
N ILE A 122 -6.33 12.77 -13.95
CA ILE A 122 -6.56 11.70 -14.93
C ILE A 122 -7.84 11.97 -15.75
N SER A 123 -7.76 11.76 -17.06
CA SER A 123 -8.88 11.96 -17.97
C SER A 123 -9.87 10.78 -17.96
N GLN A 124 -11.07 10.97 -18.50
CA GLN A 124 -12.03 9.87 -18.73
C GLN A 124 -11.49 8.86 -19.75
N GLU A 125 -10.75 9.35 -20.74
CA GLU A 125 -10.12 8.53 -21.77
C GLU A 125 -9.04 7.62 -21.14
N ASP A 126 -8.17 8.16 -20.29
CA ASP A 126 -7.17 7.37 -19.56
C ASP A 126 -7.86 6.32 -18.66
N LEU A 127 -8.95 6.69 -17.98
CA LEU A 127 -9.70 5.75 -17.15
C LEU A 127 -10.32 4.60 -17.95
N ALA A 128 -10.74 4.87 -19.19
CA ALA A 128 -11.30 3.86 -20.09
C ALA A 128 -10.25 3.06 -20.86
N SER A 129 -9.00 3.55 -20.92
CA SER A 129 -7.90 2.91 -21.63
C SER A 129 -7.47 1.59 -20.96
N ASN A 130 -6.85 0.71 -21.75
CA ASN A 130 -6.31 -0.55 -21.28
C ASN A 130 -4.84 -0.41 -20.83
N TYR A 131 -4.54 -1.11 -19.74
CA TYR A 131 -3.22 -1.20 -19.12
C TYR A 131 -2.86 -2.64 -18.83
N THR A 132 -1.60 -3.01 -18.99
CA THR A 132 -1.12 -4.36 -18.67
C THR A 132 -0.86 -4.50 -17.17
N PHE A 133 -1.53 -5.42 -16.51
CA PHE A 133 -1.31 -5.81 -15.12
C PHE A 133 -1.00 -7.31 -15.03
N GLY A 134 0.29 -7.65 -14.91
CA GLY A 134 0.74 -9.03 -15.02
C GLY A 134 0.45 -9.59 -16.40
N GLN A 135 -0.37 -10.63 -16.47
CA GLN A 135 -0.80 -11.26 -17.73
C GLN A 135 -2.19 -10.81 -18.21
N ARG A 136 -2.77 -9.77 -17.58
CA ARG A 136 -4.12 -9.30 -17.88
C ARG A 136 -4.11 -7.87 -18.40
N GLU A 137 -5.07 -7.59 -19.30
CA GLU A 137 -5.44 -6.22 -19.66
C GLU A 137 -6.55 -5.74 -18.72
N VAL A 138 -6.37 -4.54 -18.15
CA VAL A 138 -7.30 -3.93 -17.19
C VAL A 138 -7.53 -2.47 -17.54
N SER A 139 -8.70 -1.90 -17.20
CA SER A 139 -8.95 -0.48 -17.40
C SER A 139 -8.34 0.38 -16.28
N GLY A 140 -8.18 1.68 -16.54
CA GLY A 140 -7.83 2.66 -15.49
C GLY A 140 -8.85 2.70 -14.37
N PHE A 141 -10.15 2.48 -14.67
CA PHE A 141 -11.19 2.32 -13.65
C PHE A 141 -10.89 1.15 -12.71
N TRP A 142 -10.51 0.00 -13.29
CA TRP A 142 -10.13 -1.17 -12.51
C TRP A 142 -8.93 -0.88 -11.61
N ILE A 143 -7.91 -0.17 -12.12
CA ILE A 143 -6.71 0.18 -11.34
C ILE A 143 -7.09 1.00 -10.11
N LEU A 144 -7.90 2.04 -10.25
CA LEU A 144 -8.34 2.85 -9.11
C LEU A 144 -9.20 2.05 -8.13
N GLY A 145 -10.11 1.20 -8.62
CA GLY A 145 -10.89 0.28 -7.79
C GLY A 145 -10.00 -0.74 -7.06
N ARG A 146 -8.93 -1.22 -7.73
CA ARG A 146 -7.98 -2.18 -7.13
C ARG A 146 -7.22 -1.57 -5.96
N ILE A 147 -6.84 -0.29 -6.02
CA ILE A 147 -6.20 0.39 -4.88
C ILE A 147 -7.12 0.34 -3.66
N ILE A 148 -8.40 0.69 -3.81
CA ILE A 148 -9.39 0.62 -2.71
C ILE A 148 -9.47 -0.78 -2.11
N THR A 149 -9.51 -1.83 -2.94
CA THR A 149 -9.61 -3.20 -2.45
C THR A 149 -8.32 -3.67 -1.73
N GLU A 150 -7.15 -3.27 -2.21
CA GLU A 150 -5.87 -3.53 -1.53
C GLU A 150 -5.84 -2.88 -0.15
N GLU A 151 -6.17 -1.59 -0.07
CA GLU A 151 -6.23 -0.84 1.17
C GLU A 151 -7.18 -1.51 2.18
N SER A 152 -8.40 -1.83 1.74
CA SER A 152 -9.41 -2.45 2.60
C SER A 152 -8.97 -3.81 3.13
N GLN A 153 -8.41 -4.67 2.25
CA GLN A 153 -7.98 -6.02 2.63
C GLN A 153 -6.85 -5.97 3.67
N HIS A 154 -5.83 -5.17 3.42
CA HIS A 154 -4.65 -5.13 4.29
C HIS A 154 -4.89 -4.33 5.57
N LEU A 155 -5.68 -3.27 5.52
CA LEU A 155 -6.13 -2.57 6.74
C LEU A 155 -6.96 -3.50 7.63
N GLY A 156 -7.82 -4.34 7.04
CA GLY A 156 -8.55 -5.36 7.78
C GLY A 156 -7.62 -6.36 8.48
N GLN A 157 -6.57 -6.82 7.79
CA GLN A 157 -5.54 -7.70 8.38
C GLN A 157 -4.77 -6.98 9.50
N ILE A 158 -4.34 -5.74 9.31
CA ILE A 158 -3.64 -4.93 10.31
C ILE A 158 -4.53 -4.74 11.55
N SER A 159 -5.79 -4.37 11.37
CA SER A 159 -6.75 -4.18 12.45
C SER A 159 -7.02 -5.48 13.21
N TYR A 160 -7.09 -6.61 12.50
CA TYR A 160 -7.24 -7.92 13.11
C TYR A 160 -6.00 -8.31 13.94
N ILE A 161 -4.79 -8.14 13.40
CA ILE A 161 -3.53 -8.39 14.12
C ILE A 161 -3.47 -7.51 15.38
N ARG A 162 -3.79 -6.22 15.26
CA ARG A 162 -3.86 -5.29 16.39
C ARG A 162 -4.86 -5.78 17.44
N GLY A 163 -6.05 -6.26 17.02
CA GLY A 163 -7.06 -6.82 17.91
C GLY A 163 -6.58 -8.05 18.66
N LEU A 164 -5.78 -8.92 18.04
CA LEU A 164 -5.16 -10.08 18.70
C LEU A 164 -4.15 -9.65 19.78
N ILE A 165 -3.45 -8.54 19.60
CA ILE A 165 -2.44 -8.03 20.54
C ILE A 165 -3.07 -7.26 21.69
N ARG A 166 -4.02 -6.35 21.39
CA ARG A 166 -4.55 -5.34 22.30
C ARG A 166 -5.98 -5.61 22.78
N GLY A 167 -6.68 -6.57 22.16
CA GLY A 167 -8.11 -6.79 22.39
C GLY A 167 -9.00 -5.82 21.61
N LEU A 168 -10.31 -5.90 21.87
CA LEU A 168 -11.33 -5.12 21.13
C LEU A 168 -11.43 -3.66 21.59
N ASN A 169 -11.22 -3.43 22.89
CA ASN A 169 -11.36 -2.12 23.52
C ASN A 169 -9.97 -1.55 23.86
N TYR A 170 -9.74 -0.32 23.48
CA TYR A 170 -8.48 0.45 23.73
C TYR A 170 -8.77 1.94 23.77
#